data_d417a589b899b7bfe6536a1320af1a9c
#
_entry.id   d417a589b899b7bfe6536a1320af1a9c
#
_cell.length_a   1.000
_cell.length_b   1.000
_cell.length_c   1.000
_cell.angle_alpha   90.00
_cell.angle_beta   90.00
_cell.angle_gamma   90.00
#
_symmetry.space_group_name_H-M   'P 1'
#
loop_
_entity.id
_entity.type
_entity.pdbx_description
1 polymer ?
#
loop_
_entity_poly.entity_id
_entity_poly.type
_entity_poly.pdbx_seq_one_letter_code
_entity_poly.pdbx_strand_id
1 'polypeptide(L)' 'DKDPAIFIENALSPAKDLTVAITDPKKQEAMVIADGDNFSLAIGKKGQNARLASKLTHYKIDIKTTEQAREAGINFR' A
#
# COMPACT_ATOMS: atom_id res chain seq x y z
N ASP A 1 3.27 15.02 5.24
CA ASP A 1 1.93 14.92 5.78
C ASP A 1 1.95 14.19 7.12
N LYS A 2 1.07 14.59 8.00
CA LYS A 2 1.03 14.00 9.35
C LYS A 2 0.37 12.62 9.39
N ASP A 3 -0.45 12.33 8.41
CA ASP A 3 -1.13 11.04 8.34
C ASP A 3 -0.32 10.07 7.50
N PRO A 4 0.27 9.02 8.10
CA PRO A 4 1.09 8.08 7.33
C PRO A 4 0.30 7.36 6.24
N ALA A 5 -0.98 7.10 6.44
CA ALA A 5 -1.80 6.47 5.41
C ALA A 5 -1.92 7.37 4.18
N ILE A 6 -2.15 8.65 4.38
CA ILE A 6 -2.25 9.61 3.28
C ILE A 6 -0.90 9.75 2.59
N PHE A 7 0.17 9.79 3.36
CA PHE A 7 1.52 9.89 2.82
C PHE A 7 1.85 8.69 1.93
N ILE A 8 1.51 7.48 2.40
CA ILE A 8 1.72 6.26 1.62
C ILE A 8 0.89 6.28 0.34
N GLU A 9 -0.37 6.68 0.45
CA GLU A 9 -1.25 6.76 -0.72
C GLU A 9 -0.68 7.72 -1.77
N ASN A 10 -0.22 8.88 -1.33
CA ASN A 10 0.38 9.86 -2.24
C ASN A 10 1.68 9.33 -2.86
N ALA A 11 2.46 8.59 -2.10
CA ALA A 11 3.71 8.02 -2.60
C ALA A 11 3.46 6.94 -3.66
N LEU A 12 2.28 6.35 -3.65
CA LEU A 12 1.91 5.32 -4.64
C LEU A 12 1.21 5.91 -5.86
N SER A 13 1.11 7.25 -5.95
CA SER A 13 0.58 7.89 -7.14
C SER A 13 1.31 7.38 -8.39
N PRO A 14 0.66 7.16 -9.54
CA PRO A 14 -0.71 7.60 -9.87
C PRO A 14 -1.83 6.64 -9.48
N ALA A 15 -1.58 5.61 -8.72
CA ALA A 15 -2.65 4.72 -8.27
C ALA A 15 -3.66 5.49 -7.42
N LYS A 16 -4.92 5.14 -7.58
CA LYS A 16 -6.04 5.81 -6.90
C LYS A 16 -6.92 4.78 -6.21
N ASP A 17 -7.82 5.28 -5.36
CA ASP A 17 -8.81 4.44 -4.66
C ASP A 17 -8.15 3.30 -3.89
N LEU A 18 -7.02 3.62 -3.27
CA LEU A 18 -6.29 2.66 -2.46
C LEU A 18 -6.82 2.64 -1.04
N THR A 19 -6.84 1.44 -0.46
CA THR A 19 -7.11 1.28 0.96
C THR A 19 -5.78 1.04 1.66
N VAL A 20 -5.38 1.96 2.52
CA VAL A 20 -4.12 1.85 3.25
C VAL A 20 -4.42 1.53 4.69
N ALA A 21 -3.86 0.43 5.17
CA ALA A 21 -4.01 0.00 6.56
C ALA A 21 -2.64 -0.07 7.21
N ILE A 22 -2.48 0.64 8.32
CA ILE A 22 -1.23 0.56 9.09
C ILE A 22 -1.33 -0.68 9.98
N THR A 23 -0.60 -1.70 9.63
CA THR A 23 -0.67 -2.98 10.36
C THR A 23 0.12 -2.96 11.65
N ASP A 24 1.25 -2.27 11.67
CA ASP A 24 2.06 -2.14 12.86
C ASP A 24 2.80 -0.80 12.84
N PRO A 25 2.28 0.22 13.54
CA PRO A 25 2.92 1.54 13.52
C PRO A 25 4.28 1.55 14.20
N LYS A 26 4.51 0.66 15.15
CA LYS A 26 5.81 0.61 15.84
C LYS A 26 6.90 0.05 14.93
N LYS A 27 6.56 -0.96 14.13
CA LYS A 27 7.49 -1.54 13.16
C LYS A 27 7.43 -0.83 11.82
N GLN A 28 6.56 0.16 11.70
CA GLN A 28 6.35 0.92 10.47
C GLN A 28 5.99 -0.02 9.32
N GLU A 29 4.97 -0.83 9.53
CA GLU A 29 4.44 -1.73 8.52
C GLU A 29 3.05 -1.28 8.09
N ALA A 30 2.79 -1.34 6.80
CA ALA A 30 1.51 -0.96 6.24
C ALA A 30 1.12 -1.93 5.13
N MET A 31 -0.20 -2.09 4.95
CA MET A 31 -0.73 -2.89 3.87
C MET A 31 -1.62 -2.03 3.01
N VAL A 32 -1.49 -2.17 1.71
CA VAL A 32 -2.28 -1.40 0.74
C VAL A 32 -3.11 -2.37 -0.09
N ILE A 33 -4.40 -2.08 -0.18
CA ILE A 33 -5.33 -2.87 -0.99
C ILE A 33 -5.64 -2.07 -2.25
N ALA A 34 -5.39 -2.68 -3.40
CA ALA A 34 -5.66 -2.07 -4.69
C ALA A 34 -6.16 -3.15 -5.65
N ASP A 35 -7.07 -2.80 -6.52
CA ASP A 35 -7.65 -3.75 -7.46
C ASP A 35 -7.50 -3.26 -8.90
N GLY A 36 -7.56 -4.21 -9.85
CA GLY A 36 -7.51 -3.89 -11.26
C GLY A 36 -6.25 -3.16 -11.66
N ASP A 37 -6.41 -2.12 -12.47
CA ASP A 37 -5.29 -1.34 -12.96
C ASP A 37 -4.55 -0.61 -11.83
N ASN A 38 -5.26 -0.26 -10.77
CA ASN A 38 -4.64 0.41 -9.62
C ASN A 38 -3.63 -0.49 -8.92
N PHE A 39 -3.87 -1.79 -8.90
CA PHE A 39 -2.91 -2.73 -8.33
C PHE A 39 -1.58 -2.66 -9.09
N SER A 40 -1.64 -2.70 -10.41
CA SER A 40 -0.45 -2.60 -11.24
C SER A 40 0.24 -1.24 -11.09
N LEU A 41 -0.55 -0.17 -11.01
CA LEU A 41 0.00 1.17 -10.83
C LEU A 41 0.68 1.34 -9.48
N ALA A 42 0.10 0.76 -8.44
CA ALA A 42 0.67 0.86 -7.10
C ALA A 42 1.99 0.10 -6.99
N ILE A 43 2.06 -1.08 -7.59
CA ILE A 43 3.28 -1.88 -7.58
C ILE A 43 4.33 -1.26 -8.50
N GLY A 44 3.88 -0.81 -9.66
CA GLY A 44 4.79 -0.28 -10.67
C GLY A 44 5.54 -1.39 -11.40
N LYS A 45 6.36 -0.98 -12.33
CA LYS A 45 7.13 -1.92 -13.15
C LYS A 45 8.16 -2.63 -12.29
N LYS A 46 8.07 -3.96 -12.20
CA LYS A 46 8.98 -4.79 -11.41
C LYS A 46 9.01 -4.40 -9.93
N GLY A 47 7.91 -3.85 -9.43
CA GLY A 47 7.82 -3.46 -8.04
C GLY A 47 8.50 -2.14 -7.69
N GLN A 48 8.88 -1.35 -8.69
CA GLN A 48 9.62 -0.12 -8.46
C GLN A 48 8.83 0.91 -7.66
N ASN A 49 7.54 1.06 -7.96
CA ASN A 49 6.74 2.08 -7.31
C ASN A 49 6.54 1.75 -5.82
N ALA A 50 6.23 0.49 -5.52
CA ALA A 50 6.08 0.06 -4.15
C ALA A 50 7.38 0.21 -3.37
N ARG A 51 8.50 -0.13 -4.00
CA ARG A 51 9.82 0.00 -3.37
C ARG A 51 10.17 1.45 -3.09
N LEU A 52 9.90 2.32 -4.05
CA LEU A 52 10.15 3.75 -3.88
C LEU A 52 9.28 4.34 -2.79
N ALA A 53 8.00 3.97 -2.76
CA ALA A 53 7.09 4.44 -1.72
C ALA A 53 7.56 3.99 -0.34
N SER A 54 8.05 2.75 -0.23
CA SER A 54 8.59 2.25 1.03
C SER A 54 9.78 3.09 1.50
N LYS A 55 10.67 3.44 0.59
CA LYS A 55 11.82 4.28 0.92
C LYS A 55 11.41 5.69 1.33
N LEU A 56 10.46 6.28 0.61
CA LEU A 56 10.01 7.64 0.88
C LEU A 56 9.27 7.76 2.20
N THR A 57 8.48 6.76 2.54
CA THR A 57 7.65 6.80 3.74
C THR A 57 8.32 6.17 4.95
N HIS A 58 9.40 5.43 4.75
CA HIS A 58 10.05 4.63 5.78
C HIS A 58 9.13 3.56 6.36
N TYR A 59 8.12 3.16 5.57
CA TYR A 59 7.20 2.08 5.95
C TYR A 59 7.43 0.87 5.07
N LYS A 60 7.30 -0.30 5.66
CA LYS A 60 7.30 -1.55 4.91
C LYS A 60 5.90 -1.70 4.30
N ILE A 61 5.81 -1.55 3.00
CA ILE A 61 4.53 -1.53 2.28
C ILE A 61 4.29 -2.87 1.60
N ASP A 62 3.14 -3.46 1.89
CA ASP A 62 2.70 -4.70 1.25
C ASP A 62 1.44 -4.39 0.45
N ILE A 63 1.48 -4.61 -0.86
CA ILE A 63 0.36 -4.29 -1.74
C ILE A 63 -0.32 -5.59 -2.16
N LYS A 64 -1.63 -5.64 -1.94
CA LYS A 64 -2.44 -6.81 -2.27
C LYS A 64 -3.74 -6.39 -2.94
N THR A 65 -4.35 -7.33 -3.68
CA THR A 65 -5.70 -7.13 -4.18
C THR A 65 -6.68 -7.46 -3.06
N THR A 66 -7.95 -7.01 -3.24
CA THR A 66 -9.00 -7.34 -2.27
C THR A 66 -9.12 -8.86 -2.11
N GLU A 67 -9.04 -9.57 -3.22
CA GLU A 67 -9.14 -11.03 -3.20
C GLU A 67 -7.99 -11.66 -2.41
N GLN A 68 -6.78 -11.21 -2.64
CA GLN A 68 -5.62 -11.72 -1.92
C GLN A 68 -5.71 -11.44 -0.43
N ALA A 69 -6.16 -10.25 -0.06
CA ALA A 69 -6.33 -9.89 1.34
C ALA A 69 -7.38 -10.77 2.01
N ARG A 70 -8.47 -11.04 1.29
CA ARG A 70 -9.54 -11.87 1.80
C ARG A 70 -9.08 -13.31 2.01
N GLU A 71 -8.31 -13.85 1.06
CA GLU A 71 -7.75 -15.19 1.18
C GLU A 71 -6.79 -15.32 2.35
N ALA A 72 -6.06 -14.27 2.64
CA ALA A 72 -5.13 -14.25 3.76
C ALA A 72 -5.83 -14.05 5.11
N GLY A 73 -7.16 -13.87 5.08
CA GLY A 73 -7.93 -13.65 6.30
C GLY A 73 -7.71 -12.28 6.92
N ILE A 74 -7.28 -11.32 6.14
CA ILE A 74 -6.97 -9.98 6.63
C ILE A 74 -8.25 -9.16 6.72
N ASN A 75 -8.48 -8.57 7.88
CA ASN A 75 -9.59 -7.66 8.10
C ASN A 75 -9.09 -6.23 7.94
N PHE A 76 -9.51 -5.58 6.87
CA PHE A 76 -9.05 -4.24 6.52
C PHE A 76 -10.14 -3.18 6.56
N ARG A 77 -11.11 -3.37 7.39
CA ARG A 77 -12.14 -2.35 7.59
C ARG A 77 -11.65 -1.25 8.49
#